data_2e2b18884bae5aaf55baef5272cc77f3
#
_entry.id   2e2b18884bae5aaf55baef5272cc77f3
#
_cell.length_a   1.000
_cell.length_b   1.000
_cell.length_c   1.000
_cell.angle_alpha   90.00
_cell.angle_beta   90.00
_cell.angle_gamma   90.00
#
_symmetry.space_group_name_H-M   'P 1'
#
loop_
_entity.id
_entity.type
_entity.pdbx_description
1 polymer ?
#
loop_
_entity_poly.entity_id
_entity_poly.type
_entity_poly.pdbx_seq_one_letter_code
_entity_poly.pdbx_strand_id
1 'polypeptide(L)'
;VARYGLKNKEELWRAESALRRYRREARRLIGEAQGDLAAAEAAGAAFLDRLRRLGILGTDADISAVLELGVTDILERRLQTVVYRQGLASTPKQARQFVVHRHITVEGARATRPSMMVSAAAEETVAFDATSPMRDELHPVRAEAQE
;
A
#
# COMPACT_ATOMS: atom_id res chain seq x y z
N VAL A 1 14.08 1.71 -4.87
CA VAL A 1 13.63 3.00 -5.42
C VAL A 1 13.07 2.82 -6.84
N ALA A 2 13.85 2.29 -7.76
CA ALA A 2 13.41 2.16 -9.16
C ALA A 2 12.24 1.16 -9.32
N ARG A 3 12.24 0.07 -8.56
CA ARG A 3 11.22 -0.98 -8.64
C ARG A 3 9.82 -0.46 -8.33
N TYR A 4 9.70 0.49 -7.41
CA TYR A 4 8.42 1.06 -6.98
C TYR A 4 8.20 2.48 -7.48
N GLY A 5 9.10 3.00 -8.32
CA GLY A 5 8.98 4.34 -8.87
C GLY A 5 9.03 5.45 -7.82
N LEU A 6 9.73 5.21 -6.72
CA LEU A 6 9.87 6.20 -5.65
C LEU A 6 10.67 7.41 -6.13
N LYS A 7 10.24 8.60 -5.69
CA LYS A 7 10.88 9.85 -6.08
C LYS A 7 12.32 9.94 -5.60
N ASN A 8 12.58 9.45 -4.36
CA ASN A 8 13.90 9.50 -3.74
C ASN A 8 14.00 8.48 -2.61
N LYS A 9 15.17 8.39 -1.99
CA LYS A 9 15.42 7.48 -0.89
C LYS A 9 14.62 7.83 0.37
N GLU A 10 14.19 9.08 0.52
CA GLU A 10 13.37 9.50 1.65
C GLU A 10 12.05 8.74 1.72
N GLU A 11 11.41 8.50 0.58
CA GLU A 11 10.18 7.70 0.54
C GLU A 11 10.44 6.28 1.01
N LEU A 12 11.57 5.69 0.62
CA LEU A 12 11.96 4.35 1.10
C LEU A 12 12.19 4.37 2.62
N TRP A 13 12.91 5.38 3.13
CA TRP A 13 13.19 5.49 4.56
C TRP A 13 11.92 5.64 5.39
N ARG A 14 10.90 6.33 4.87
CA ARG A 14 9.61 6.46 5.56
C ARG A 14 8.91 5.10 5.68
N ALA A 15 8.97 4.29 4.64
CA ALA A 15 8.41 2.93 4.68
C ALA A 15 9.19 2.05 5.66
N GLU A 16 10.52 2.14 5.66
CA GLU A 16 11.37 1.41 6.60
C GLU A 16 11.10 1.84 8.05
N SER A 17 10.88 3.13 8.29
CA SER A 17 10.54 3.64 9.62
C SER A 17 9.20 3.11 10.11
N ALA A 18 8.20 3.04 9.23
CA ALA A 18 6.89 2.46 9.56
C ALA A 18 7.05 1.00 9.94
N LEU A 19 7.85 0.25 9.16
CA LEU A 19 8.13 -1.16 9.44
C LEU A 19 8.76 -1.36 10.82
N ARG A 20 9.75 -0.52 11.16
CA ARG A 20 10.40 -0.58 12.48
C ARG A 20 9.41 -0.32 13.62
N ARG A 21 8.48 0.63 13.43
CA ARG A 21 7.44 0.90 14.43
C ARG A 21 6.51 -0.29 14.62
N TYR A 22 6.10 -0.93 13.54
CA TYR A 22 5.24 -2.11 13.62
C TYR A 22 5.93 -3.26 14.34
N ARG A 23 7.18 -3.54 14.00
CA ARG A 23 7.96 -4.60 14.67
C ARG A 23 8.17 -4.29 16.15
N ARG A 24 8.46 -3.03 16.47
CA ARG A 24 8.65 -2.62 17.86
C ARG A 24 7.39 -2.84 18.68
N GLU A 25 6.23 -2.46 18.14
CA GLU A 25 4.96 -2.65 18.81
C GLU A 25 4.65 -4.14 19.00
N ALA A 26 4.88 -4.96 18.02
CA ALA A 26 4.70 -6.41 18.12
C ALA A 26 5.60 -7.01 19.19
N ARG A 27 6.88 -6.63 19.22
CA ARG A 27 7.82 -7.11 20.22
C ARG A 27 7.44 -6.67 21.63
N ARG A 28 6.94 -5.42 21.77
CA ARG A 28 6.45 -4.92 23.05
C ARG A 28 5.29 -5.75 23.56
N LEU A 29 4.31 -6.03 22.70
CA LEU A 29 3.14 -6.83 23.06
C LEU A 29 3.52 -8.26 23.46
N ILE A 30 4.40 -8.88 22.68
CA ILE A 30 4.87 -10.26 22.97
C ILE A 30 5.65 -10.27 24.28
N GLY A 31 6.50 -9.28 24.51
CA GLY A 31 7.30 -9.18 25.73
C GLY A 31 6.44 -8.98 26.97
N GLU A 32 5.43 -8.12 26.91
CA GLU A 32 4.51 -7.89 28.02
C GLU A 32 3.67 -9.13 28.33
N ALA A 33 3.38 -9.94 27.32
CA ALA A 33 2.65 -11.19 27.49
C ALA A 33 3.56 -12.38 27.86
N GLN A 34 4.85 -12.12 28.07
CA GLN A 34 5.85 -13.13 28.45
C GLN A 34 5.90 -14.32 27.51
N GLY A 35 5.75 -14.04 26.20
CA GLY A 35 5.79 -15.06 25.15
C GLY A 35 4.48 -15.79 24.90
N ASP A 36 3.43 -15.48 25.63
CA ASP A 36 2.10 -16.03 25.37
C ASP A 36 1.49 -15.28 24.16
N LEU A 37 1.52 -15.91 22.99
CA LEU A 37 1.07 -15.29 21.75
C LEU A 37 -0.42 -14.98 21.75
N ALA A 38 -1.23 -15.84 22.39
CA ALA A 38 -2.68 -15.60 22.48
C ALA A 38 -2.98 -14.36 23.33
N ALA A 39 -2.27 -14.17 24.44
CA ALA A 39 -2.41 -12.99 25.29
C ALA A 39 -1.92 -11.74 24.55
N ALA A 40 -0.82 -11.83 23.80
CA ALA A 40 -0.29 -10.73 23.01
C ALA A 40 -1.29 -10.29 21.92
N GLU A 41 -1.93 -11.24 21.26
CA GLU A 41 -2.93 -10.94 20.23
C GLU A 41 -4.17 -10.27 20.82
N ALA A 42 -4.62 -10.72 21.99
CA ALA A 42 -5.75 -10.10 22.67
C ALA A 42 -5.44 -8.66 23.07
N ALA A 43 -4.24 -8.42 23.61
CA ALA A 43 -3.80 -7.08 24.01
C ALA A 43 -3.58 -6.17 22.80
N GLY A 44 -3.13 -6.71 21.68
CA GLY A 44 -2.83 -5.97 20.45
C GLY A 44 -3.92 -6.03 19.39
N ALA A 45 -5.14 -6.43 19.73
CA ALA A 45 -6.20 -6.64 18.74
C ALA A 45 -6.45 -5.43 17.85
N ALA A 46 -6.52 -4.22 18.43
CA ALA A 46 -6.74 -2.99 17.65
C ALA A 46 -5.58 -2.71 16.68
N PHE A 47 -4.36 -2.94 17.12
CA PHE A 47 -3.16 -2.78 16.29
C PHE A 47 -3.16 -3.76 15.10
N LEU A 48 -3.42 -5.04 15.39
CA LEU A 48 -3.46 -6.08 14.36
C LEU A 48 -4.60 -5.86 13.37
N ASP A 49 -5.78 -5.48 13.84
CA ASP A 49 -6.93 -5.19 12.99
C ASP A 49 -6.64 -4.03 12.05
N ARG A 50 -5.92 -3.01 12.53
CA ARG A 50 -5.53 -1.88 11.68
C ARG A 50 -4.59 -2.34 10.55
N LEU A 51 -3.59 -3.18 10.85
CA LEU A 51 -2.68 -3.71 9.84
C LEU A 51 -3.41 -4.60 8.83
N ARG A 52 -4.39 -5.38 9.29
CA ARG A 52 -5.22 -6.21 8.41
C ARG A 52 -6.08 -5.36 7.49
N ARG A 53 -6.67 -4.29 8.00
CA ARG A 53 -7.49 -3.36 7.19
C ARG A 53 -6.65 -2.66 6.14
N LEU A 54 -5.41 -2.32 6.45
CA LEU A 54 -4.49 -1.72 5.49
C LEU A 54 -3.99 -2.72 4.44
N GLY A 55 -4.22 -4.03 4.66
CA GLY A 55 -3.73 -5.06 3.75
C GLY A 55 -2.24 -5.36 3.90
N ILE A 56 -1.57 -4.78 4.91
CA ILE A 56 -0.17 -5.05 5.21
C ILE A 56 -0.02 -6.45 5.79
N LEU A 57 -0.98 -6.83 6.63
CA LEU A 57 -1.02 -8.15 7.28
C LEU A 57 -2.19 -8.95 6.69
N GLY A 58 -1.98 -10.24 6.43
CA GLY A 58 -3.04 -11.13 5.95
C GLY A 58 -4.13 -11.30 7.01
N THR A 59 -5.33 -11.66 6.57
CA THR A 59 -6.49 -11.80 7.46
C THR A 59 -6.31 -12.92 8.49
N ASP A 60 -5.55 -13.96 8.13
CA ASP A 60 -5.29 -15.11 9.00
C ASP A 60 -3.95 -15.05 9.71
N ALA A 61 -3.17 -14.00 9.49
CA ALA A 61 -1.85 -13.86 10.07
C ALA A 61 -1.93 -13.45 11.54
N ASP A 62 -1.05 -14.02 12.35
CA ASP A 62 -0.96 -13.72 13.77
C ASP A 62 0.07 -12.62 14.07
N ILE A 63 0.27 -12.33 15.36
CA ILE A 63 1.21 -11.28 15.77
C ILE A 63 2.66 -11.61 15.37
N SER A 64 3.01 -12.90 15.30
CA SER A 64 4.35 -13.31 14.88
C SER A 64 4.64 -12.90 13.44
N ALA A 65 3.63 -12.88 12.58
CA ALA A 65 3.77 -12.48 11.19
C ALA A 65 4.21 -11.03 11.04
N VAL A 66 3.90 -10.17 12.01
CA VAL A 66 4.36 -8.77 11.99
C VAL A 66 5.88 -8.68 12.00
N LEU A 67 6.54 -9.59 12.70
CA LEU A 67 8.00 -9.64 12.79
C LEU A 67 8.65 -10.08 11.47
N GLU A 68 7.89 -10.75 10.60
CA GLU A 68 8.37 -11.23 9.32
C GLU A 68 8.10 -10.26 8.17
N LEU A 69 7.38 -9.16 8.42
CA LEU A 69 7.09 -8.17 7.39
C LEU A 69 8.36 -7.53 6.85
N GLY A 70 8.40 -7.31 5.54
CA GLY A 70 9.44 -6.56 4.87
C GLY A 70 8.95 -5.20 4.40
N VAL A 71 9.87 -4.34 3.97
CA VAL A 71 9.53 -3.01 3.47
C VAL A 71 8.64 -3.08 2.24
N THR A 72 8.77 -4.13 1.43
CA THR A 72 7.94 -4.31 0.24
C THR A 72 6.46 -4.50 0.59
N ASP A 73 6.15 -5.11 1.74
CA ASP A 73 4.76 -5.28 2.17
C ASP A 73 4.07 -3.93 2.39
N ILE A 74 4.83 -2.92 2.80
CA ILE A 74 4.33 -1.56 2.98
C ILE A 74 4.26 -0.84 1.63
N LEU A 75 5.30 -0.96 0.81
CA LEU A 75 5.35 -0.30 -0.50
C LEU A 75 4.27 -0.80 -1.45
N GLU A 76 3.87 -2.07 -1.33
CA GLU A 76 2.77 -2.63 -2.13
C GLU A 76 1.42 -1.99 -1.81
N ARG A 77 1.27 -1.33 -0.66
CA ARG A 77 0.01 -0.71 -0.27
C ARG A 77 -0.10 0.77 -0.66
N ARG A 78 0.92 1.34 -1.30
CA ARG A 78 0.87 2.72 -1.79
C ARG A 78 -0.05 2.80 -3.01
N LEU A 79 -0.75 3.92 -3.15
CA LEU A 79 -1.64 4.15 -4.29
C LEU A 79 -0.91 3.99 -5.62
N GLN A 80 0.29 4.53 -5.73
CA GLN A 80 1.13 4.39 -6.93
C GLN A 80 1.32 2.92 -7.30
N THR A 81 1.63 2.08 -6.32
CA THR A 81 1.85 0.65 -6.54
C THR A 81 0.55 -0.06 -6.92
N VAL A 82 -0.56 0.25 -6.24
CA VAL A 82 -1.86 -0.34 -6.53
C VAL A 82 -2.29 -0.02 -7.97
N VAL A 83 -2.13 1.23 -8.40
CA VAL A 83 -2.44 1.64 -9.77
C VAL A 83 -1.65 0.81 -10.78
N TYR A 84 -0.36 0.63 -10.53
CA TYR A 84 0.49 -0.18 -11.39
C TYR A 84 0.08 -1.66 -11.37
N ARG A 85 -0.13 -2.25 -10.19
CA ARG A 85 -0.48 -3.67 -10.05
C ARG A 85 -1.82 -4.02 -10.68
N GLN A 86 -2.76 -3.08 -10.68
CA GLN A 86 -4.07 -3.30 -11.32
C GLN A 86 -4.05 -3.09 -12.84
N GLY A 87 -2.89 -2.79 -13.40
CA GLY A 87 -2.76 -2.63 -14.84
C GLY A 87 -3.26 -1.30 -15.40
N LEU A 88 -3.56 -0.32 -14.53
CA LEU A 88 -3.98 1.01 -14.97
C LEU A 88 -2.81 1.80 -15.55
N ALA A 89 -1.59 1.45 -15.15
CA ALA A 89 -0.36 2.00 -15.70
C ALA A 89 0.60 0.86 -16.00
N SER A 90 1.47 1.05 -16.98
CA SER A 90 2.40 0.01 -17.41
C SER A 90 3.72 0.03 -16.65
N THR A 91 4.03 1.12 -15.97
CA THR A 91 5.23 1.26 -15.15
C THR A 91 4.88 1.98 -13.84
N PRO A 92 5.65 1.75 -12.76
CA PRO A 92 5.44 2.51 -11.54
C PRO A 92 5.58 4.01 -11.72
N LYS A 93 6.47 4.46 -12.60
CA LYS A 93 6.67 5.86 -12.93
C LYS A 93 5.45 6.48 -13.61
N GLN A 94 4.85 5.75 -14.54
CA GLN A 94 3.62 6.17 -15.21
C GLN A 94 2.46 6.23 -14.20
N ALA A 95 2.39 5.26 -13.29
CA ALA A 95 1.39 5.26 -12.23
C ALA A 95 1.50 6.52 -11.38
N ARG A 96 2.72 6.93 -11.01
CA ARG A 96 2.94 8.16 -10.27
C ARG A 96 2.43 9.37 -11.03
N GLN A 97 2.72 9.45 -12.32
CA GLN A 97 2.26 10.54 -13.18
C GLN A 97 0.73 10.61 -13.22
N PHE A 98 0.07 9.47 -13.40
CA PHE A 98 -1.39 9.42 -13.44
C PHE A 98 -2.01 9.90 -12.13
N VAL A 99 -1.44 9.51 -10.99
CA VAL A 99 -1.93 9.95 -9.68
C VAL A 99 -1.74 11.45 -9.50
N VAL A 100 -0.54 11.96 -9.74
CA VAL A 100 -0.22 13.38 -9.57
C VAL A 100 -1.04 14.26 -10.51
N HIS A 101 -1.29 13.80 -11.73
CA HIS A 101 -2.05 14.53 -12.74
C HIS A 101 -3.56 14.35 -12.61
N ARG A 102 -4.05 13.83 -11.48
CA ARG A 102 -5.46 13.75 -11.12
C ARG A 102 -6.30 12.81 -11.99
N HIS A 103 -5.68 11.79 -12.55
CA HIS A 103 -6.41 10.81 -13.36
C HIS A 103 -7.02 9.66 -12.54
N ILE A 104 -6.71 9.56 -11.26
CA ILE A 104 -7.04 8.41 -10.43
C ILE A 104 -8.00 8.80 -9.32
N THR A 105 -8.99 7.93 -9.07
CA THR A 105 -9.92 8.03 -7.94
C THR A 105 -9.79 6.81 -7.04
N VAL A 106 -10.07 7.02 -5.76
CA VAL A 106 -10.21 5.97 -4.74
C VAL A 106 -11.53 6.21 -4.05
N GLU A 107 -12.39 5.20 -4.01
CA GLU A 107 -13.74 5.33 -3.47
C GLU A 107 -14.53 6.50 -4.08
N GLY A 108 -14.32 6.74 -5.37
CA GLY A 108 -15.00 7.79 -6.13
C GLY A 108 -14.44 9.18 -5.98
N ALA A 109 -13.45 9.40 -5.12
CA ALA A 109 -12.83 10.71 -4.91
C ALA A 109 -11.42 10.74 -5.50
N ARG A 110 -11.05 11.87 -6.13
CA ARG A 110 -9.69 12.03 -6.67
C ARG A 110 -8.66 11.90 -5.57
N ALA A 111 -7.63 11.09 -5.83
CA ALA A 111 -6.49 10.90 -4.95
C ALA A 111 -5.23 11.33 -5.72
N THR A 112 -4.47 12.27 -5.15
CA THR A 112 -3.35 12.90 -5.84
C THR A 112 -1.99 12.63 -5.20
N ARG A 113 -1.96 11.86 -4.12
CA ARG A 113 -0.72 11.52 -3.42
C ARG A 113 -0.29 10.09 -3.73
N PRO A 114 0.84 9.90 -4.44
CA PRO A 114 1.33 8.55 -4.75
C PRO A 114 1.61 7.71 -3.51
N SER A 115 1.97 8.35 -2.39
CA SER A 115 2.29 7.69 -1.13
C SER A 115 1.08 7.33 -0.28
N MET A 116 -0.13 7.72 -0.70
CA MET A 116 -1.35 7.40 0.03
C MET A 116 -1.49 5.89 0.20
N MET A 117 -1.77 5.45 1.43
CA MET A 117 -1.99 4.03 1.71
C MET A 117 -3.40 3.63 1.33
N VAL A 118 -3.52 2.56 0.56
CA VAL A 118 -4.82 2.05 0.09
C VAL A 118 -5.20 0.86 0.96
N SER A 119 -6.36 0.95 1.63
CA SER A 119 -6.88 -0.14 2.44
C SER A 119 -7.25 -1.33 1.56
N ALA A 120 -7.29 -2.53 2.15
CA ALA A 120 -7.71 -3.72 1.42
C ALA A 120 -9.12 -3.58 0.83
N ALA A 121 -10.02 -2.95 1.57
CA ALA A 121 -11.40 -2.72 1.11
C ALA A 121 -11.48 -1.70 -0.03
N ALA A 122 -10.61 -0.68 -0.03
CA ALA A 122 -10.61 0.36 -1.05
C ALA A 122 -9.88 -0.03 -2.33
N GLU A 123 -9.07 -1.09 -2.29
CA GLU A 123 -8.22 -1.50 -3.42
C GLU A 123 -9.02 -1.69 -4.72
N GLU A 124 -10.17 -2.31 -4.63
CA GLU A 124 -11.01 -2.58 -5.80
C GLU A 124 -11.69 -1.32 -6.36
N THR A 125 -11.73 -0.24 -5.59
CA THR A 125 -12.34 1.02 -6.00
C THR A 125 -11.38 1.93 -6.74
N VAL A 126 -10.09 1.60 -6.80
CA VAL A 126 -9.10 2.39 -7.51
C VAL A 126 -9.40 2.32 -9.01
N ALA A 127 -9.60 3.49 -9.63
CA ALA A 127 -10.03 3.57 -11.01
C ALA A 127 -9.59 4.90 -11.63
N PHE A 128 -9.73 5.01 -12.95
CA PHE A 128 -9.56 6.29 -13.60
C PHE A 128 -10.75 7.21 -13.29
N ASP A 129 -10.45 8.51 -13.13
CA ASP A 129 -11.48 9.54 -13.01
C ASP A 129 -12.36 9.51 -14.27
N ALA A 130 -13.67 9.68 -14.09
CA ALA A 130 -14.62 9.67 -15.19
C ALA A 130 -14.34 10.75 -16.26
N THR A 131 -13.68 11.84 -15.86
CA THR A 131 -13.32 12.93 -16.77
C THR A 131 -11.93 12.78 -17.37
N SER A 132 -11.17 11.75 -16.97
CA SER A 132 -9.81 11.55 -17.46
C SER A 132 -9.82 10.94 -18.86
N PRO A 133 -9.00 11.47 -19.80
CA PRO A 133 -8.81 10.82 -21.10
C PRO A 133 -8.13 9.46 -20.97
N MET A 134 -7.43 9.18 -19.86
CA MET A 134 -6.78 7.88 -19.61
C MET A 134 -7.80 6.78 -19.34
N ARG A 135 -9.06 7.11 -19.08
CA ARG A 135 -10.15 6.15 -18.95
C ARG A 135 -10.36 5.36 -20.25
N ASP A 136 -10.03 5.97 -21.38
CA ASP A 136 -10.11 5.31 -22.68
C ASP A 136 -8.89 4.39 -22.87
N GLU A 137 -9.15 3.10 -22.96
CA GLU A 137 -8.10 2.09 -23.19
C GLU A 137 -7.38 2.27 -24.51
N LEU A 138 -8.01 2.96 -25.48
CA LEU A 138 -7.43 3.24 -26.78
C LEU A 138 -6.59 4.53 -26.79
N HIS A 139 -6.52 5.25 -25.66
CA HIS A 139 -5.69 6.44 -25.59
C HIS A 139 -4.23 6.07 -25.93
N PRO A 140 -3.54 6.87 -26.80
CA PRO A 140 -2.20 6.52 -27.27
C PRO A 140 -1.20 6.18 -26.17
N VAL A 141 -1.23 6.90 -25.04
CA VAL A 141 -0.33 6.64 -23.91
C VAL A 141 -0.56 5.25 -23.34
N ARG A 142 -1.83 4.82 -23.20
CA ARG A 142 -2.15 3.50 -22.67
C ARG A 142 -1.85 2.40 -23.70
N ALA A 143 -2.12 2.65 -24.97
CA ALA A 143 -1.87 1.70 -26.04
C ALA A 143 -0.37 1.43 -26.19
N GLU A 144 0.46 2.47 -26.17
CA GLU A 144 1.93 2.34 -26.21
C GLU A 144 2.46 1.58 -25.01
N ALA A 145 1.84 1.80 -23.87
CA ALA A 145 2.26 1.18 -22.61
C ALA A 145 1.92 -0.32 -22.54
N GLN A 146 0.97 -0.78 -23.34
CA GLN A 146 0.54 -2.18 -23.36
C GLN A 146 1.25 -3.02 -24.41
N GLU A 147 1.98 -2.38 -25.30
CA GLU A 147 2.85 -3.03 -26.28
C GLU A 147 4.22 -3.37 -25.67
#